data_e173917350ce5ce1746b08bbfdf67092
#
_entry.id   e173917350ce5ce1746b08bbfdf67092
#
_cell.length_a   1.000
_cell.length_b   1.000
_cell.length_c   1.000
_cell.angle_alpha   90.00
_cell.angle_beta   90.00
_cell.angle_gamma   90.00
#
_symmetry.space_group_name_H-M   'P 1'
#
loop_
_entity.id
_entity.type
_entity.pdbx_description
1 polymer ?
#
loop_
_entity_poly.entity_id
_entity_poly.type
_entity_poly.pdbx_seq_one_letter_code
_entity_poly.pdbx_strand_id
1 'polypeptide(L)'
;AALVEPVVISTSSVTLQEAILREYLPFLSQVLLQEHIIQAPICAVVRKGKERFACDLRLQLRKTQVKQRGQGHDAEMRSLYNVSRNLDLDQAEGLSNFDRRLICVPEHCPKSCSARRSCRYRKYLEEANGRRVTIQICNHNFLLADATHRQEKWPRLLKNYQALVIDEAHKLPEAAAQMYGRRFSVQDGENLCRLLEKSHCTHTAQQLRER
;
A
#
# COMPACT_ATOMS: atom_id res chain seq x y z
N ALA A 1 -28.00 -11.29 -13.60
CA ALA A 1 -27.30 -10.00 -13.74
C ALA A 1 -25.89 -10.30 -14.21
N ALA A 2 -25.49 -9.76 -15.38
CA ALA A 2 -24.12 -9.87 -15.86
C ALA A 2 -23.18 -9.28 -14.79
N LEU A 3 -22.12 -10.00 -14.46
CA LEU A 3 -21.05 -9.49 -13.59
C LEU A 3 -20.36 -8.35 -14.35
N VAL A 4 -20.69 -7.12 -14.00
CA VAL A 4 -19.96 -5.96 -14.51
C VAL A 4 -18.57 -5.98 -13.92
N GLU A 5 -17.55 -6.19 -14.75
CA GLU A 5 -16.17 -6.09 -14.30
C GLU A 5 -15.87 -4.64 -13.90
N PRO A 6 -15.10 -4.42 -12.80
CA PRO A 6 -14.84 -3.07 -12.34
C PRO A 6 -13.98 -2.27 -13.33
N VAL A 7 -14.04 -0.95 -13.17
CA VAL A 7 -13.11 0.00 -13.80
C VAL A 7 -11.94 0.23 -12.84
N VAL A 8 -10.74 0.36 -13.38
CA VAL A 8 -9.55 0.78 -12.62
C VAL A 8 -9.21 2.22 -12.98
N ILE A 9 -8.99 3.05 -11.97
CA ILE A 9 -8.48 4.41 -12.11
C ILE A 9 -7.10 4.46 -11.48
N SER A 10 -6.09 4.77 -12.27
CA SER A 10 -4.73 4.95 -11.79
C SER A 10 -4.33 6.42 -11.85
N THR A 11 -3.84 6.98 -10.73
CA THR A 11 -3.38 8.36 -10.63
C THR A 11 -2.01 8.45 -9.96
N SER A 12 -1.32 9.56 -10.16
CA SER A 12 0.02 9.77 -9.60
C SER A 12 0.03 10.15 -8.11
N SER A 13 -1.09 10.66 -7.58
CA SER A 13 -1.17 11.34 -6.27
C SER A 13 -2.10 10.64 -5.30
N VAL A 14 -1.67 10.48 -4.03
CA VAL A 14 -2.53 9.99 -2.94
C VAL A 14 -3.67 10.96 -2.66
N THR A 15 -3.40 12.28 -2.71
CA THR A 15 -4.41 13.32 -2.51
C THR A 15 -5.52 13.20 -3.54
N LEU A 16 -5.16 12.97 -4.80
CA LEU A 16 -6.13 12.82 -5.87
C LEU A 16 -6.94 11.52 -5.74
N GLN A 17 -6.34 10.43 -5.25
CA GLN A 17 -7.07 9.20 -4.93
C GLN A 17 -8.18 9.46 -3.90
N GLU A 18 -7.87 10.25 -2.86
CA GLU A 18 -8.85 10.61 -1.83
C GLU A 18 -9.95 11.54 -2.38
N ALA A 19 -9.59 12.52 -3.21
CA ALA A 19 -10.57 13.41 -3.85
C ALA A 19 -11.51 12.63 -4.80
N ILE A 20 -10.96 11.72 -5.61
CA ILE A 20 -11.76 10.84 -6.48
C ILE A 20 -12.73 10.01 -5.63
N LEU A 21 -12.24 9.39 -4.54
CA LEU A 21 -13.05 8.52 -3.70
C LEU A 21 -14.14 9.28 -2.93
N ARG A 22 -13.81 10.45 -2.36
CA ARG A 22 -14.66 11.13 -1.37
C ARG A 22 -15.52 12.24 -1.95
N GLU A 23 -15.13 12.80 -3.11
CA GLU A 23 -15.79 13.95 -3.70
C GLU A 23 -16.37 13.62 -5.08
N TYR A 24 -15.52 13.21 -6.03
CA TYR A 24 -15.93 13.06 -7.43
C TYR A 24 -16.85 11.87 -7.67
N LEU A 25 -16.50 10.69 -7.16
CA LEU A 25 -17.32 9.50 -7.36
C LEU A 25 -18.68 9.55 -6.63
N PRO A 26 -18.82 10.06 -5.41
CA PRO A 26 -20.11 10.26 -4.77
C PRO A 26 -21.00 11.21 -5.58
N PHE A 27 -20.44 12.35 -6.04
CA PHE A 27 -21.16 13.30 -6.88
C PHE A 27 -21.61 12.66 -8.20
N LEU A 28 -20.68 12.01 -8.92
CA LEU A 28 -20.99 11.31 -10.16
C LEU A 28 -22.05 10.22 -9.95
N SER A 29 -21.92 9.45 -8.88
CA SER A 29 -22.89 8.40 -8.54
C SER A 29 -24.29 8.96 -8.32
N GLN A 30 -24.41 10.11 -7.67
CA GLN A 30 -25.68 10.78 -7.43
C GLN A 30 -26.31 11.23 -8.76
N VAL A 31 -25.53 11.89 -9.63
CA VAL A 31 -26.02 12.33 -10.96
C VAL A 31 -26.49 11.15 -11.81
N LEU A 32 -25.67 10.09 -11.89
CA LEU A 32 -26.01 8.92 -12.70
C LEU A 32 -27.24 8.16 -12.17
N LEU A 33 -27.49 8.16 -10.86
CA LEU A 33 -28.71 7.61 -10.25
C LEU A 33 -29.94 8.49 -10.58
N GLN A 34 -29.80 9.81 -10.51
CA GLN A 34 -30.88 10.74 -10.85
C GLN A 34 -31.31 10.65 -12.30
N GLU A 35 -30.35 10.48 -13.20
CA GLU A 35 -30.58 10.30 -14.64
C GLU A 35 -30.96 8.85 -15.02
N HIS A 36 -31.17 7.98 -14.03
CA HIS A 36 -31.49 6.55 -14.25
C HIS A 36 -30.49 5.76 -15.11
N ILE A 37 -29.24 6.25 -15.23
CA ILE A 37 -28.18 5.58 -15.98
C ILE A 37 -27.66 4.36 -15.22
N ILE A 38 -27.59 4.46 -13.90
CA ILE A 38 -27.25 3.34 -13.00
C ILE A 38 -28.39 3.06 -12.03
N GLN A 39 -28.51 1.79 -11.60
CA GLN A 39 -29.56 1.34 -10.69
C GLN A 39 -29.08 1.23 -9.23
N ALA A 40 -27.78 1.32 -8.98
CA ALA A 40 -27.17 1.23 -7.66
C ALA A 40 -26.00 2.19 -7.56
N PRO A 41 -25.68 2.69 -6.34
CA PRO A 41 -24.55 3.59 -6.13
C PRO A 41 -23.22 2.98 -6.56
N ILE A 42 -22.33 3.83 -7.06
CA ILE A 42 -20.96 3.44 -7.36
C ILE A 42 -20.27 3.03 -6.05
N CYS A 43 -19.70 1.84 -6.03
CA CYS A 43 -18.90 1.34 -4.92
C CYS A 43 -17.43 1.34 -5.32
N ALA A 44 -16.65 2.22 -4.72
CA ALA A 44 -15.24 2.40 -5.04
C ALA A 44 -14.34 2.02 -3.86
N VAL A 45 -13.12 1.59 -4.14
CA VAL A 45 -12.09 1.29 -3.14
C VAL A 45 -10.72 1.76 -3.61
N VAL A 46 -9.94 2.33 -2.70
CA VAL A 46 -8.53 2.66 -2.97
C VAL A 46 -7.66 1.43 -2.67
N ARG A 47 -6.86 1.02 -3.65
CA ARG A 47 -5.91 -0.09 -3.57
C ARG A 47 -4.50 0.46 -3.37
N LYS A 48 -3.85 0.03 -2.30
CA LYS A 48 -2.49 0.44 -1.93
C LYS A 48 -1.65 -0.78 -1.57
N GLY A 49 -0.34 -0.63 -1.58
CA GLY A 49 0.58 -1.64 -1.07
C GLY A 49 0.30 -1.97 0.40
N LYS A 50 0.51 -3.22 0.77
CA LYS A 50 0.21 -3.72 2.13
C LYS A 50 0.98 -2.99 3.24
N GLU A 51 2.14 -2.44 2.93
CA GLU A 51 2.97 -1.61 3.82
C GLU A 51 2.31 -0.27 4.19
N ARG A 52 1.23 0.11 3.49
CA ARG A 52 0.42 1.30 3.78
C ARG A 52 -0.69 1.03 4.79
N PHE A 53 -0.83 -0.20 5.25
CA PHE A 53 -1.87 -0.61 6.18
C PHE A 53 -1.30 -1.09 7.51
N ALA A 54 -2.04 -0.84 8.59
CA ALA A 54 -1.66 -1.29 9.92
C ALA A 54 -1.89 -2.80 10.11
N CYS A 55 -0.92 -3.47 10.71
CA CYS A 55 -1.07 -4.82 11.22
C CYS A 55 -1.52 -4.77 12.68
N ASP A 56 -2.71 -5.26 12.99
CA ASP A 56 -3.28 -5.21 14.34
C ASP A 56 -2.39 -5.85 15.39
N LEU A 57 -1.77 -7.00 15.08
CA LEU A 57 -0.85 -7.68 15.97
C LEU A 57 0.40 -6.83 16.28
N ARG A 58 1.04 -6.30 15.24
CA ARG A 58 2.23 -5.45 15.39
C ARG A 58 1.91 -4.14 16.12
N LEU A 59 0.75 -3.55 15.84
CA LEU A 59 0.26 -2.36 16.52
C LEU A 59 0.09 -2.60 18.03
N GLN A 60 -0.51 -3.73 18.41
CA GLN A 60 -0.66 -4.09 19.83
C GLN A 60 0.69 -4.30 20.51
N LEU A 61 1.59 -5.04 19.87
CA LEU A 61 2.95 -5.25 20.39
C LEU A 61 3.68 -3.91 20.58
N ARG A 62 3.58 -2.99 19.59
CA ARG A 62 4.22 -1.68 19.68
C ARG A 62 3.65 -0.83 20.81
N LYS A 63 2.33 -0.80 20.99
CA LYS A 63 1.68 -0.13 22.13
C LYS A 63 2.18 -0.66 23.48
N THR A 64 2.30 -1.97 23.61
CA THR A 64 2.84 -2.58 24.83
C THR A 64 4.28 -2.14 25.09
N GLN A 65 5.13 -2.13 24.05
CA GLN A 65 6.54 -1.67 24.18
C GLN A 65 6.62 -0.20 24.59
N VAL A 66 5.82 0.69 23.97
CA VAL A 66 5.82 2.11 24.34
C VAL A 66 5.32 2.31 25.76
N LYS A 67 4.26 1.59 26.17
CA LYS A 67 3.75 1.64 27.54
C LYS A 67 4.79 1.20 28.59
N GLN A 68 5.60 0.19 28.27
CA GLN A 68 6.67 -0.29 29.17
C GLN A 68 7.84 0.69 29.34
N ARG A 69 8.01 1.65 28.42
CA ARG A 69 9.06 2.68 28.52
C ARG A 69 8.79 3.75 29.59
N GLY A 70 7.56 3.81 30.12
CA GLY A 70 7.17 4.75 31.17
C GLY A 70 6.74 6.12 30.65
N GLN A 71 6.92 7.16 31.48
CA GLN A 71 6.48 8.54 31.19
C GLN A 71 7.29 9.18 30.05
N GLY A 72 6.69 10.16 29.36
CA GLY A 72 7.36 10.93 28.29
C GLY A 72 7.06 10.45 26.88
N HIS A 73 6.27 9.39 26.69
CA HIS A 73 5.91 8.84 25.38
C HIS A 73 4.43 9.05 24.97
N ASP A 74 3.80 10.07 25.56
CA ASP A 74 2.35 10.31 25.35
C ASP A 74 1.99 10.68 23.92
N ALA A 75 2.86 11.42 23.21
CA ALA A 75 2.63 11.78 21.82
C ALA A 75 2.72 10.54 20.90
N GLU A 76 3.72 9.69 21.13
CA GLU A 76 3.88 8.41 20.41
C GLU A 76 2.68 7.50 20.67
N MET A 77 2.24 7.39 21.93
CA MET A 77 1.07 6.59 22.28
C MET A 77 -0.21 7.13 21.63
N ARG A 78 -0.43 8.44 21.59
CA ARG A 78 -1.58 9.07 20.91
C ARG A 78 -1.61 8.72 19.42
N SER A 79 -0.48 8.84 18.74
CA SER A 79 -0.41 8.49 17.30
C SER A 79 -0.74 7.01 17.06
N LEU A 80 -0.24 6.10 17.90
CA LEU A 80 -0.59 4.67 17.83
C LEU A 80 -2.06 4.39 18.14
N TYR A 81 -2.72 5.18 19.00
CA TYR A 81 -4.17 5.08 19.22
C TYR A 81 -4.97 5.58 18.01
N ASN A 82 -4.51 6.63 17.32
CA ASN A 82 -5.14 7.11 16.09
C ASN A 82 -5.13 6.02 15.01
N VAL A 83 -4.00 5.30 14.86
CA VAL A 83 -3.91 4.13 13.95
C VAL A 83 -4.91 3.03 14.32
N SER A 84 -5.29 2.89 15.59
CA SER A 84 -6.30 1.88 15.97
C SER A 84 -7.68 2.16 15.40
N ARG A 85 -7.97 3.43 15.10
CA ARG A 85 -9.25 3.85 14.51
C ARG A 85 -9.20 3.82 12.98
N ASN A 86 -8.01 3.96 12.40
CA ASN A 86 -7.83 4.00 10.96
C ASN A 86 -6.84 2.91 10.52
N LEU A 87 -7.24 2.09 9.56
CA LEU A 87 -6.40 1.02 9.02
C LEU A 87 -5.30 1.59 8.11
N ASP A 88 -5.59 2.68 7.39
CA ASP A 88 -4.69 3.32 6.43
C ASP A 88 -3.65 4.18 7.15
N LEU A 89 -2.39 3.80 7.06
CA LEU A 89 -1.28 4.52 7.67
C LEU A 89 -1.00 5.88 7.02
N ASP A 90 -1.43 6.12 5.79
CA ASP A 90 -1.28 7.42 5.13
C ASP A 90 -2.18 8.48 5.75
N GLN A 91 -3.26 8.05 6.42
CA GLN A 91 -4.20 8.92 7.15
C GLN A 91 -3.86 9.04 8.65
N ALA A 92 -2.77 8.40 9.10
CA ALA A 92 -2.36 8.43 10.50
C ALA A 92 -1.51 9.68 10.81
N GLU A 93 -2.15 10.69 11.39
CA GLU A 93 -1.46 11.91 11.82
C GLU A 93 -0.46 11.66 12.95
N GLY A 94 0.70 12.34 12.89
CA GLY A 94 1.73 12.28 13.91
C GLY A 94 2.47 10.94 14.03
N LEU A 95 2.22 9.99 13.12
CA LEU A 95 2.91 8.70 13.12
C LEU A 95 4.32 8.83 12.55
N SER A 96 5.34 8.50 13.35
CA SER A 96 6.72 8.49 12.91
C SER A 96 7.00 7.45 11.81
N ASN A 97 7.98 7.72 10.93
CA ASN A 97 8.40 6.73 9.94
C ASN A 97 8.93 5.44 10.58
N PHE A 98 9.52 5.55 11.78
CA PHE A 98 9.98 4.40 12.53
C PHE A 98 8.80 3.52 12.97
N ASP A 99 7.77 4.11 13.58
CA ASP A 99 6.57 3.37 14.00
C ASP A 99 5.81 2.80 12.82
N ARG A 100 5.69 3.58 11.73
CA ARG A 100 5.07 3.11 10.49
C ARG A 100 5.68 1.79 10.01
N ARG A 101 7.02 1.68 9.99
CA ARG A 101 7.72 0.46 9.58
C ARG A 101 7.49 -0.71 10.53
N LEU A 102 7.39 -0.43 11.83
CA LEU A 102 7.17 -1.47 12.85
C LEU A 102 5.76 -2.04 12.81
N ILE A 103 4.74 -1.20 12.55
CA ILE A 103 3.33 -1.59 12.66
C ILE A 103 2.67 -1.92 11.34
N CYS A 104 3.32 -1.69 10.19
CA CYS A 104 2.74 -2.02 8.89
C CYS A 104 2.54 -3.52 8.71
N VAL A 105 1.63 -3.87 7.77
CA VAL A 105 1.43 -5.26 7.37
C VAL A 105 2.74 -5.82 6.79
N PRO A 106 3.23 -6.97 7.28
CA PRO A 106 4.49 -7.53 6.81
C PRO A 106 4.41 -8.05 5.38
N GLU A 107 5.55 -8.15 4.73
CA GLU A 107 5.65 -8.72 3.38
C GLU A 107 5.10 -10.14 3.34
N HIS A 108 5.47 -10.96 4.29
CA HIS A 108 4.98 -12.32 4.45
C HIS A 108 4.14 -12.43 5.72
N CYS A 109 2.82 -12.50 5.55
CA CYS A 109 1.89 -12.69 6.66
C CYS A 109 1.73 -14.19 6.94
N PRO A 110 2.15 -14.68 8.14
CA PRO A 110 2.12 -16.11 8.43
C PRO A 110 0.68 -16.65 8.47
N LYS A 111 0.50 -17.87 7.96
CA LYS A 111 -0.81 -18.55 8.00
C LYS A 111 -1.27 -18.80 9.44
N SER A 112 -0.32 -18.97 10.38
CA SER A 112 -0.52 -19.19 11.81
C SER A 112 -0.75 -17.92 12.62
N CYS A 113 -0.96 -16.75 11.99
CA CYS A 113 -1.17 -15.49 12.71
C CYS A 113 -2.37 -15.59 13.67
N SER A 114 -2.14 -15.32 14.95
CA SER A 114 -3.17 -15.36 16.00
C SER A 114 -4.31 -14.36 15.77
N ALA A 115 -4.01 -13.21 15.18
CA ALA A 115 -5.00 -12.17 14.84
C ALA A 115 -5.74 -12.42 13.52
N ARG A 116 -5.53 -13.56 12.84
CA ARG A 116 -6.06 -13.81 11.50
C ARG A 116 -7.58 -13.64 11.37
N ARG A 117 -8.35 -14.06 12.39
CA ARG A 117 -9.82 -13.99 12.37
C ARG A 117 -10.35 -12.56 12.53
N SER A 118 -9.65 -11.72 13.29
CA SER A 118 -10.03 -10.33 13.58
C SER A 118 -9.23 -9.30 12.79
N CYS A 119 -8.41 -9.71 11.83
CA CYS A 119 -7.49 -8.86 11.09
C CYS A 119 -8.25 -7.87 10.20
N ARG A 120 -8.15 -6.57 10.51
CA ARG A 120 -8.78 -5.49 9.74
C ARG A 120 -8.27 -5.42 8.29
N TYR A 121 -6.97 -5.65 8.07
CA TYR A 121 -6.41 -5.67 6.72
C TYR A 121 -7.00 -6.80 5.87
N ARG A 122 -7.18 -7.98 6.44
CA ARG A 122 -7.81 -9.09 5.74
C ARG A 122 -9.27 -8.80 5.39
N LYS A 123 -10.02 -8.24 6.35
CA LYS A 123 -11.40 -7.79 6.11
C LYS A 123 -11.46 -6.75 4.99
N TYR A 124 -10.56 -5.76 5.01
CA TYR A 124 -10.43 -4.81 3.93
C TYR A 124 -10.18 -5.49 2.57
N LEU A 125 -9.29 -6.48 2.49
CA LEU A 125 -9.04 -7.20 1.23
C LEU A 125 -10.26 -7.99 0.74
N GLU A 126 -11.02 -8.60 1.65
CA GLU A 126 -12.25 -9.30 1.33
C GLU A 126 -13.31 -8.34 0.79
N GLU A 127 -13.47 -7.18 1.41
CA GLU A 127 -14.37 -6.11 0.96
C GLU A 127 -13.92 -5.53 -0.38
N ALA A 128 -12.62 -5.21 -0.52
CA ALA A 128 -12.05 -4.64 -1.74
C ALA A 128 -12.13 -5.58 -2.96
N ASN A 129 -12.14 -6.89 -2.73
CA ASN A 129 -12.35 -7.90 -3.76
C ASN A 129 -13.83 -8.32 -3.88
N GLY A 130 -14.71 -7.75 -3.08
CA GLY A 130 -16.14 -8.05 -3.06
C GLY A 130 -16.83 -7.71 -4.39
N ARG A 131 -17.95 -8.40 -4.67
CA ARG A 131 -18.72 -8.23 -5.92
C ARG A 131 -19.29 -6.83 -6.10
N ARG A 132 -19.54 -6.10 -5.01
CA ARG A 132 -20.11 -4.74 -5.03
C ARG A 132 -19.13 -3.68 -5.54
N VAL A 133 -17.82 -3.91 -5.46
CA VAL A 133 -16.82 -2.95 -5.90
C VAL A 133 -16.84 -2.85 -7.41
N THR A 134 -17.22 -1.67 -7.91
CA THR A 134 -17.32 -1.33 -9.33
C THR A 134 -16.14 -0.47 -9.79
N ILE A 135 -15.45 0.22 -8.90
CA ILE A 135 -14.27 1.03 -9.20
C ILE A 135 -13.14 0.70 -8.23
N GLN A 136 -11.94 0.49 -8.75
CA GLN A 136 -10.72 0.37 -7.98
C GLN A 136 -9.81 1.55 -8.33
N ILE A 137 -9.39 2.30 -7.31
CA ILE A 137 -8.48 3.44 -7.46
C ILE A 137 -7.11 3.01 -6.97
N CYS A 138 -6.04 3.29 -7.69
CA CYS A 138 -4.69 2.98 -7.27
C CYS A 138 -3.69 4.04 -7.76
N ASN A 139 -2.44 3.95 -7.32
CA ASN A 139 -1.37 4.73 -7.93
C ASN A 139 -0.71 3.95 -9.07
N HIS A 140 0.08 4.65 -9.88
CA HIS A 140 0.78 4.04 -11.02
C HIS A 140 1.69 2.88 -10.61
N ASN A 141 2.39 2.99 -9.48
CA ASN A 141 3.26 1.91 -9.00
C ASN A 141 2.45 0.65 -8.66
N PHE A 142 1.27 0.79 -8.06
CA PHE A 142 0.40 -0.36 -7.76
C PHE A 142 -0.20 -0.98 -9.03
N LEU A 143 -0.55 -0.16 -10.02
CA LEU A 143 -1.00 -0.63 -11.33
C LEU A 143 0.11 -1.44 -12.03
N LEU A 144 1.35 -0.91 -12.05
CA LEU A 144 2.50 -1.57 -12.64
C LEU A 144 2.86 -2.86 -11.90
N ALA A 145 2.74 -2.87 -10.55
CA ALA A 145 2.90 -4.09 -9.76
C ALA A 145 1.84 -5.15 -10.13
N ASP A 146 0.58 -4.77 -10.32
CA ASP A 146 -0.46 -5.70 -10.78
C ASP A 146 -0.16 -6.23 -12.19
N ALA A 147 0.34 -5.38 -13.09
CA ALA A 147 0.76 -5.81 -14.44
C ALA A 147 1.88 -6.85 -14.37
N THR A 148 2.89 -6.64 -13.52
CA THR A 148 3.96 -7.63 -13.28
C THR A 148 3.38 -8.94 -12.72
N HIS A 149 2.51 -8.86 -11.71
CA HIS A 149 1.86 -10.04 -11.16
C HIS A 149 1.09 -10.84 -12.20
N ARG A 150 0.41 -10.16 -13.12
CA ARG A 150 -0.32 -10.83 -14.23
C ARG A 150 0.62 -11.50 -15.21
N GLN A 151 1.73 -10.84 -15.57
CA GLN A 151 2.75 -11.37 -16.47
C GLN A 151 3.41 -12.61 -15.88
N GLU A 152 3.80 -12.56 -14.61
CA GLU A 152 4.46 -13.65 -13.88
C GLU A 152 3.48 -14.74 -13.38
N LYS A 153 2.19 -14.62 -13.69
CA LYS A 153 1.12 -15.52 -13.23
C LYS A 153 1.02 -15.61 -11.70
N TRP A 154 1.44 -14.59 -10.99
CA TRP A 154 1.26 -14.46 -9.54
C TRP A 154 -0.18 -14.05 -9.18
N PRO A 155 -0.58 -14.15 -7.91
CA PRO A 155 -1.89 -13.67 -7.48
C PRO A 155 -2.08 -12.19 -7.83
N ARG A 156 -3.18 -11.87 -8.49
CA ARG A 156 -3.50 -10.50 -8.94
C ARG A 156 -3.67 -9.57 -7.74
N LEU A 157 -3.22 -8.34 -7.89
CA LEU A 157 -3.41 -7.29 -6.88
C LEU A 157 -4.73 -6.56 -7.09
N LEU A 158 -5.15 -6.37 -8.35
CA LEU A 158 -6.44 -5.80 -8.73
C LEU A 158 -7.37 -6.90 -9.23
N LYS A 159 -8.68 -6.71 -9.07
CA LYS A 159 -9.69 -7.55 -9.72
C LYS A 159 -9.52 -7.48 -11.25
N ASN A 160 -10.15 -8.39 -11.96
CA ASN A 160 -10.33 -8.20 -13.39
C ASN A 160 -11.09 -6.90 -13.64
N TYR A 161 -10.72 -6.19 -14.67
CA TYR A 161 -11.35 -4.93 -15.05
C TYR A 161 -11.53 -4.88 -16.56
N GLN A 162 -12.62 -4.23 -17.00
CA GLN A 162 -12.96 -4.04 -18.40
C GLN A 162 -12.43 -2.72 -18.95
N ALA A 163 -12.15 -1.76 -18.07
CA ALA A 163 -11.63 -0.45 -18.47
C ALA A 163 -10.57 0.03 -17.48
N LEU A 164 -9.58 0.73 -18.02
CA LEU A 164 -8.49 1.35 -17.28
C LEU A 164 -8.42 2.83 -17.65
N VAL A 165 -8.51 3.70 -16.65
CA VAL A 165 -8.30 5.14 -16.78
C VAL A 165 -6.93 5.45 -16.15
N ILE A 166 -6.04 6.05 -16.91
CA ILE A 166 -4.73 6.50 -16.44
C ILE A 166 -4.75 8.03 -16.42
N ASP A 167 -4.88 8.57 -15.24
CA ASP A 167 -4.82 9.99 -15.01
C ASP A 167 -3.36 10.44 -14.85
N GLU A 168 -3.03 11.66 -15.27
CA GLU A 168 -1.65 12.14 -15.27
C GLU A 168 -0.69 11.16 -16.00
N ALA A 169 -1.12 10.61 -17.15
CA ALA A 169 -0.41 9.54 -17.88
C ALA A 169 1.06 9.90 -18.21
N HIS A 170 1.39 11.20 -18.27
CA HIS A 170 2.77 11.67 -18.47
C HIS A 170 3.73 11.27 -17.34
N LYS A 171 3.22 10.92 -16.16
CA LYS A 171 4.00 10.43 -14.99
C LYS A 171 4.20 8.91 -14.98
N LEU A 172 3.47 8.18 -15.83
CA LEU A 172 3.60 6.72 -15.89
C LEU A 172 5.00 6.23 -16.27
N PRO A 173 5.73 6.84 -17.23
CA PRO A 173 7.10 6.45 -17.54
C PRO A 173 8.06 6.61 -16.35
N GLU A 174 7.90 7.68 -15.55
CA GLU A 174 8.70 7.87 -14.34
C GLU A 174 8.40 6.79 -13.30
N ALA A 175 7.14 6.48 -13.06
CA ALA A 175 6.73 5.39 -12.17
C ALA A 175 7.28 4.03 -12.63
N ALA A 176 7.30 3.77 -13.94
CA ALA A 176 7.88 2.57 -14.52
C ALA A 176 9.41 2.54 -14.31
N ALA A 177 10.09 3.65 -14.51
CA ALA A 177 11.53 3.76 -14.25
C ALA A 177 11.88 3.55 -12.78
N GLN A 178 11.05 4.03 -11.86
CA GLN A 178 11.22 3.78 -10.42
C GLN A 178 10.99 2.32 -10.04
N MET A 179 10.03 1.66 -10.67
CA MET A 179 9.65 0.29 -10.33
C MET A 179 10.55 -0.76 -10.97
N TYR A 180 10.89 -0.58 -12.24
CA TYR A 180 11.67 -1.56 -13.01
C TYR A 180 13.15 -1.19 -13.13
N GLY A 181 13.48 0.09 -12.86
CA GLY A 181 14.85 0.57 -12.88
C GLY A 181 15.68 0.00 -11.74
N ARG A 182 16.94 -0.24 -12.01
CA ARG A 182 17.92 -0.59 -10.97
C ARG A 182 18.68 0.68 -10.59
N ARG A 183 18.63 1.06 -9.34
CA ARG A 183 19.45 2.12 -8.79
C ARG A 183 20.56 1.50 -7.97
N PHE A 184 21.76 1.94 -8.22
CA PHE A 184 22.93 1.62 -7.39
C PHE A 184 23.41 2.93 -6.75
N SER A 185 23.45 2.95 -5.42
CA SER A 185 23.91 4.11 -4.65
C SER A 185 25.28 3.82 -4.04
N VAL A 186 25.99 4.88 -3.65
CA VAL A 186 27.24 4.73 -2.87
C VAL A 186 27.02 3.88 -1.62
N GLN A 187 25.87 4.04 -0.96
CA GLN A 187 25.52 3.27 0.22
C GLN A 187 25.35 1.77 -0.08
N ASP A 188 24.87 1.41 -1.26
CA ASP A 188 24.79 0.01 -1.69
C ASP A 188 26.18 -0.58 -1.91
N GLY A 189 27.09 0.22 -2.46
CA GLY A 189 28.51 -0.12 -2.58
C GLY A 189 29.16 -0.39 -1.21
N GLU A 190 28.98 0.51 -0.26
CA GLU A 190 29.47 0.34 1.11
C GLU A 190 28.88 -0.89 1.81
N ASN A 191 27.57 -1.12 1.63
CA ASN A 191 26.91 -2.30 2.22
C ASN A 191 27.47 -3.59 1.60
N LEU A 192 27.73 -3.61 0.30
CA LEU A 192 28.38 -4.74 -0.38
C LEU A 192 29.78 -4.96 0.16
N CYS A 193 30.60 -3.92 0.32
CA CYS A 193 31.93 -4.02 0.91
C CYS A 193 31.87 -4.64 2.32
N ARG A 194 30.93 -4.19 3.18
CA ARG A 194 30.74 -4.76 4.53
C ARG A 194 30.33 -6.24 4.49
N LEU A 195 29.52 -6.65 3.52
CA LEU A 195 29.13 -8.06 3.32
C LEU A 195 30.32 -8.90 2.90
N LEU A 196 31.14 -8.40 1.98
CA LEU A 196 32.37 -9.08 1.53
C LEU A 196 33.38 -9.24 2.67
N GLU A 197 33.55 -8.20 3.51
CA GLU A 197 34.41 -8.27 4.71
C GLU A 197 33.92 -9.34 5.70
N LYS A 198 32.60 -9.39 5.98
CA LYS A 198 32.01 -10.45 6.82
C LYS A 198 32.16 -11.86 6.25
N SER A 199 32.26 -11.99 4.93
CA SER A 199 32.47 -13.24 4.23
C SER A 199 33.97 -13.56 4.03
N HIS A 200 34.88 -12.87 4.72
CA HIS A 200 36.33 -13.01 4.63
C HIS A 200 36.92 -12.67 3.25
N CYS A 201 36.19 -11.95 2.39
CA CYS A 201 36.65 -11.46 1.10
C CYS A 201 37.18 -10.01 1.18
N THR A 202 38.08 -9.74 2.12
CA THR A 202 38.55 -8.38 2.46
C THR A 202 39.30 -7.71 1.30
N HIS A 203 40.11 -8.46 0.53
CA HIS A 203 40.82 -7.92 -0.62
C HIS A 203 39.85 -7.42 -1.73
N THR A 204 38.81 -8.17 -2.00
CA THR A 204 37.76 -7.75 -2.98
C THR A 204 36.98 -6.53 -2.49
N ALA A 205 36.70 -6.45 -1.19
CA ALA A 205 36.04 -5.28 -0.60
C ALA A 205 36.90 -4.02 -0.73
N GLN A 206 38.20 -4.13 -0.52
CA GLN A 206 39.14 -3.02 -0.66
C GLN A 206 39.24 -2.54 -2.11
N GLN A 207 39.37 -3.46 -3.07
CA GLN A 207 39.38 -3.10 -4.50
C GLN A 207 38.09 -2.42 -4.96
N LEU A 208 36.93 -2.75 -4.33
CA LEU A 208 35.65 -2.13 -4.67
C LEU A 208 35.56 -0.69 -4.13
N ARG A 209 36.22 -0.38 -2.99
CA ARG A 209 36.26 0.96 -2.41
C ARG A 209 37.18 1.93 -3.16
N GLU A 210 38.20 1.40 -3.81
CA GLU A 210 39.20 2.18 -4.53
C GLU A 210 38.75 2.56 -5.97
N ARG A 211 37.61 2.04 -6.42
CA ARG A 211 36.96 2.35 -7.71
C ARG A 211 35.77 3.25 -7.54
#